data_727d03f1fe4cfd464d5a09eb946d3d44
#
_entry.id   727d03f1fe4cfd464d5a09eb946d3d44
#
_cell.length_a   1.000
_cell.length_b   1.000
_cell.length_c   1.000
_cell.angle_alpha   90.00
_cell.angle_beta   90.00
_cell.angle_gamma   90.00
#
_symmetry.space_group_name_H-M   'P 1'
#
loop_
_entity.id
_entity.type
_entity.pdbx_description
1 polymer ?
#
loop_
_entity_poly.entity_id
_entity_poly.type
_entity_poly.pdbx_seq_one_letter_code
_entity_poly.pdbx_strand_id
1 'polypeptide(L)'
;MGRLLAIIFAVLTVGLIAVGTVHGSKTTHASTPDGAVQAMFDDAKGHDWHGAYAFVAPSSNVDEGGFVRDLAGRNGSLRTYSQLDSVNTRVLHESENEATVRTEIKYATAVGASFETRDLKVVKDDGTWKVQWPAEKEVNVPTQVIPVNYLRWDIVWRGAGDDWGAQNVENPNCRILSMHAVERDGALIIMGEVVNEDTVPAFVDINAILIGKNDQNLDQESSFDKIQHTLLPKQVTPYRIDFPGFNLSQVKNVRMDAKAMLVPASADPVIAVLDQHEQTSVLGRKVLSGNLLNESGRIVNIAQVLATYYDSNGKVIWVSDGYVDRALLPQTPEPFAVDMPDSTVGKVQSYRVTVNHYMRQQS
;
A
#
# COMPACT_ATOMS: atom_id res chain seq x y z
N MET A 1 -59.52 20.63 22.81
CA MET A 1 -58.54 19.97 21.97
C MET A 1 -57.16 20.68 21.96
N GLY A 2 -57.05 22.03 21.83
CA GLY A 2 -55.74 22.72 21.73
C GLY A 2 -54.81 22.58 22.93
N ARG A 3 -55.32 22.52 24.18
CA ARG A 3 -54.51 22.35 25.38
C ARG A 3 -53.90 20.96 25.52
N LEU A 4 -54.56 19.91 25.04
CA LEU A 4 -54.04 18.54 25.06
C LEU A 4 -52.92 18.36 24.04
N LEU A 5 -53.04 18.94 22.87
CA LEU A 5 -52.01 18.96 21.82
C LEU A 5 -50.72 19.69 22.28
N ALA A 6 -50.87 20.83 22.96
CA ALA A 6 -49.76 21.58 23.52
C ALA A 6 -48.97 20.80 24.60
N ILE A 7 -49.68 20.04 25.44
CA ILE A 7 -49.05 19.18 26.46
C ILE A 7 -48.31 18.01 25.83
N ILE A 8 -48.89 17.37 24.78
CA ILE A 8 -48.26 16.28 24.04
C ILE A 8 -46.99 16.79 23.30
N PHE A 9 -47.06 17.98 22.72
CA PHE A 9 -45.89 18.58 22.06
C PHE A 9 -44.79 18.97 23.04
N ALA A 10 -45.14 19.50 24.21
CA ALA A 10 -44.17 19.80 25.28
C ALA A 10 -43.51 18.55 25.84
N VAL A 11 -44.26 17.47 26.05
CA VAL A 11 -43.70 16.18 26.55
C VAL A 11 -42.84 15.52 25.48
N LEU A 12 -43.21 15.59 24.21
CA LEU A 12 -42.38 15.10 23.10
C LEU A 12 -41.08 15.91 22.93
N THR A 13 -41.17 17.26 23.07
CA THR A 13 -39.98 18.11 22.97
C THR A 13 -39.03 17.91 24.15
N VAL A 14 -39.52 17.78 25.36
CA VAL A 14 -38.72 17.46 26.55
C VAL A 14 -38.17 16.04 26.47
N GLY A 15 -38.92 15.07 25.92
CA GLY A 15 -38.46 13.71 25.67
C GLY A 15 -37.33 13.67 24.63
N LEU A 16 -37.47 14.44 23.53
CA LEU A 16 -36.42 14.56 22.50
C LEU A 16 -35.15 15.28 23.02
N ILE A 17 -35.31 16.31 23.84
CA ILE A 17 -34.19 16.99 24.50
C ILE A 17 -33.55 16.05 25.52
N ALA A 18 -34.30 15.27 26.29
CA ALA A 18 -33.76 14.31 27.24
C ALA A 18 -33.03 13.15 26.53
N VAL A 19 -33.53 12.67 25.39
CA VAL A 19 -32.83 11.68 24.55
C VAL A 19 -31.60 12.29 23.89
N GLY A 20 -31.63 13.58 23.51
CA GLY A 20 -30.48 14.30 22.95
C GLY A 20 -29.39 14.64 24.00
N THR A 21 -29.74 14.70 25.29
CA THR A 21 -28.77 15.00 26.39
C THR A 21 -28.28 13.75 27.12
N VAL A 22 -28.82 12.57 26.83
CA VAL A 22 -28.20 11.27 27.21
C VAL A 22 -27.16 10.80 26.16
N HIS A 23 -26.52 11.71 25.48
CA HIS A 23 -25.10 11.51 25.16
C HIS A 23 -24.39 11.75 26.49
N GLY A 24 -24.28 10.67 27.27
CA GLY A 24 -23.52 10.69 28.49
C GLY A 24 -22.17 11.34 28.22
N SER A 25 -21.69 12.16 29.15
CA SER A 25 -20.31 12.61 29.11
C SER A 25 -19.47 11.34 28.93
N LYS A 26 -18.93 11.14 27.70
CA LYS A 26 -18.05 10.01 27.41
C LYS A 26 -16.93 10.12 28.43
N THR A 27 -16.79 9.10 29.26
CA THR A 27 -15.73 9.06 30.24
C THR A 27 -14.42 8.95 29.50
N THR A 28 -13.64 10.01 29.48
CA THR A 28 -12.25 10.05 28.94
C THR A 28 -11.28 9.32 29.88
N HIS A 29 -11.81 8.51 30.81
CA HIS A 29 -11.04 7.81 31.82
C HIS A 29 -11.24 6.30 31.67
N ALA A 30 -10.18 5.60 31.33
CA ALA A 30 -10.15 4.15 31.33
C ALA A 30 -9.54 3.62 32.63
N SER A 31 -10.21 2.66 33.23
CA SER A 31 -9.75 1.99 34.48
C SER A 31 -8.80 0.83 34.21
N THR A 32 -8.77 0.31 32.95
CA THR A 32 -7.92 -0.81 32.53
C THR A 32 -7.14 -0.44 31.28
N PRO A 33 -5.95 -1.05 31.04
CA PRO A 33 -5.13 -0.74 29.87
C PRO A 33 -5.81 -1.06 28.54
N ASP A 34 -6.46 -2.21 28.44
CA ASP A 34 -7.22 -2.64 27.28
C ASP A 34 -8.46 -1.77 27.04
N GLY A 35 -9.12 -1.35 28.14
CA GLY A 35 -10.24 -0.40 28.07
C GLY A 35 -9.83 0.96 27.47
N ALA A 36 -8.62 1.46 27.75
CA ALA A 36 -8.11 2.68 27.14
C ALA A 36 -7.94 2.54 25.61
N VAL A 37 -7.36 1.43 25.18
CA VAL A 37 -7.18 1.13 23.75
C VAL A 37 -8.53 0.95 23.06
N GLN A 38 -9.44 0.19 23.67
CA GLN A 38 -10.77 -0.05 23.11
C GLN A 38 -11.55 1.26 22.94
N ALA A 39 -11.60 2.09 23.99
CA ALA A 39 -12.31 3.36 23.97
C ALA A 39 -11.74 4.34 22.92
N MET A 40 -10.41 4.40 22.79
CA MET A 40 -9.74 5.20 21.75
C MET A 40 -10.18 4.78 20.33
N PHE A 41 -10.19 3.49 20.06
CA PHE A 41 -10.60 3.01 18.74
C PHE A 41 -12.12 3.09 18.52
N ASP A 42 -12.94 2.96 19.56
CA ASP A 42 -14.40 3.14 19.45
C ASP A 42 -14.75 4.58 19.10
N ASP A 43 -14.05 5.56 19.69
CA ASP A 43 -14.20 6.97 19.33
C ASP A 43 -13.68 7.24 17.91
N ALA A 44 -12.53 6.69 17.54
CA ALA A 44 -12.00 6.77 16.17
C ALA A 44 -12.95 6.14 15.15
N LYS A 45 -13.60 5.03 15.47
CA LYS A 45 -14.63 4.40 14.63
C LYS A 45 -15.84 5.31 14.44
N GLY A 46 -16.19 6.07 15.45
CA GLY A 46 -17.26 7.08 15.40
C GLY A 46 -16.83 8.40 14.76
N HIS A 47 -15.59 8.53 14.29
CA HIS A 47 -14.97 9.78 13.82
C HIS A 47 -14.93 10.90 14.87
N ASP A 48 -15.02 10.53 16.16
CA ASP A 48 -14.77 11.43 17.27
C ASP A 48 -13.27 11.52 17.56
N TRP A 49 -12.56 12.24 16.71
CA TRP A 49 -11.10 12.34 16.78
C TRP A 49 -10.61 12.98 18.07
N HIS A 50 -11.37 13.98 18.57
CA HIS A 50 -11.06 14.63 19.84
C HIS A 50 -11.21 13.68 21.02
N GLY A 51 -12.33 12.90 21.03
CA GLY A 51 -12.54 11.84 22.03
C GLY A 51 -11.44 10.77 21.99
N ALA A 52 -11.09 10.30 20.79
CA ALA A 52 -10.02 9.33 20.60
C ALA A 52 -8.66 9.87 21.09
N TYR A 53 -8.33 11.13 20.76
CA TYR A 53 -7.08 11.77 21.19
C TYR A 53 -7.01 11.96 22.71
N ALA A 54 -8.12 12.11 23.40
CA ALA A 54 -8.15 12.20 24.87
C ALA A 54 -7.56 10.97 25.58
N PHE A 55 -7.51 9.81 24.89
CA PHE A 55 -6.84 8.60 25.38
C PHE A 55 -5.35 8.52 25.02
N VAL A 56 -4.82 9.46 24.26
CA VAL A 56 -3.38 9.49 23.90
C VAL A 56 -2.59 10.07 25.07
N ALA A 57 -1.51 9.38 25.45
CA ALA A 57 -0.64 9.84 26.52
C ALA A 57 0.17 11.06 26.09
N PRO A 58 0.31 12.09 26.95
CA PRO A 58 1.17 13.24 26.67
C PRO A 58 2.62 12.85 26.34
N SER A 59 3.09 11.75 26.91
CA SER A 59 4.42 11.18 26.66
C SER A 59 4.61 10.67 25.21
N SER A 60 3.55 10.58 24.41
CA SER A 60 3.62 10.24 22.98
C SER A 60 4.28 11.34 22.16
N ASN A 61 4.29 12.56 22.67
CA ASN A 61 4.88 13.73 22.01
C ASN A 61 4.29 13.97 20.60
N VAL A 62 3.01 13.67 20.43
CA VAL A 62 2.21 13.90 19.24
C VAL A 62 1.03 14.81 19.59
N ASP A 63 0.76 15.81 18.79
CA ASP A 63 -0.44 16.64 18.92
C ASP A 63 -1.67 15.96 18.30
N GLU A 64 -2.87 16.49 18.56
CA GLU A 64 -4.12 15.94 18.03
C GLU A 64 -4.10 15.88 16.49
N GLY A 65 -3.57 16.92 15.84
CA GLY A 65 -3.45 16.95 14.39
C GLY A 65 -2.49 15.89 13.85
N GLY A 66 -1.39 15.60 14.55
CA GLY A 66 -0.46 14.50 14.25
C GLY A 66 -1.11 13.14 14.41
N PHE A 67 -1.78 12.92 15.54
CA PHE A 67 -2.52 11.70 15.80
C PHE A 67 -3.59 11.42 14.73
N VAL A 68 -4.38 12.43 14.36
CA VAL A 68 -5.39 12.30 13.30
C VAL A 68 -4.75 12.02 11.95
N ARG A 69 -3.63 12.68 11.61
CA ARG A 69 -2.89 12.38 10.38
C ARG A 69 -2.37 10.94 10.35
N ASP A 70 -1.90 10.44 11.49
CA ASP A 70 -1.39 9.06 11.59
C ASP A 70 -2.51 8.01 11.46
N LEU A 71 -3.71 8.32 11.96
CA LEU A 71 -4.88 7.42 11.85
C LEU A 71 -5.66 7.58 10.54
N ALA A 72 -5.93 8.80 10.14
CA ALA A 72 -6.85 9.13 9.05
C ALA A 72 -6.22 9.97 7.93
N GLY A 73 -4.94 10.32 8.04
CA GLY A 73 -4.19 11.01 7.00
C GLY A 73 -3.77 10.07 5.87
N ARG A 74 -3.00 10.60 4.92
CA ARG A 74 -2.56 9.90 3.70
C ARG A 74 -1.87 8.55 3.97
N ASN A 75 -1.16 8.41 5.09
CA ASN A 75 -0.46 7.20 5.51
C ASN A 75 -1.15 6.48 6.67
N GLY A 76 -2.32 6.94 7.06
CA GLY A 76 -3.07 6.38 8.18
C GLY A 76 -3.92 5.18 7.81
N SER A 77 -4.38 4.45 8.80
CA SER A 77 -5.19 3.25 8.61
C SER A 77 -6.70 3.49 8.46
N LEU A 78 -7.17 4.73 8.61
CA LEU A 78 -8.59 5.12 8.46
C LEU A 78 -8.77 6.21 7.39
N ARG A 79 -8.12 6.04 6.27
CA ARG A 79 -8.28 6.93 5.10
C ARG A 79 -9.38 6.44 4.17
N THR A 80 -9.47 7.07 3.01
CA THR A 80 -10.50 6.95 1.96
C THR A 80 -10.94 5.51 1.61
N TYR A 81 -10.22 4.45 2.00
CA TYR A 81 -10.51 3.09 1.55
C TYR A 81 -10.87 2.08 2.64
N SER A 82 -10.81 2.43 3.92
CA SER A 82 -11.19 1.50 4.98
C SER A 82 -12.08 2.11 6.05
N GLN A 83 -12.99 1.29 6.53
CA GLN A 83 -13.80 1.56 7.70
C GLN A 83 -13.36 0.62 8.82
N LEU A 84 -13.13 1.15 10.01
CA LEU A 84 -12.87 0.34 11.17
C LEU A 84 -14.10 -0.53 11.48
N ASP A 85 -13.97 -1.85 11.34
CA ASP A 85 -15.07 -2.80 11.57
C ASP A 85 -15.11 -3.24 13.03
N SER A 86 -14.02 -3.79 13.53
CA SER A 86 -13.92 -4.25 14.91
C SER A 86 -12.49 -4.18 15.45
N VAL A 87 -12.38 -4.07 16.76
CA VAL A 87 -11.10 -4.09 17.48
C VAL A 87 -11.22 -5.08 18.62
N ASN A 88 -10.26 -5.99 18.73
CA ASN A 88 -10.10 -6.90 19.85
C ASN A 88 -8.82 -6.56 20.60
N THR A 89 -8.89 -6.44 21.89
CA THR A 89 -7.76 -6.08 22.74
C THR A 89 -7.43 -7.20 23.72
N ARG A 90 -6.13 -7.39 23.99
CA ARG A 90 -5.67 -8.34 25.02
C ARG A 90 -4.42 -7.81 25.69
N VAL A 91 -4.44 -7.69 27.01
CA VAL A 91 -3.25 -7.34 27.78
C VAL A 91 -2.24 -8.48 27.71
N LEU A 92 -1.02 -8.17 27.24
CA LEU A 92 0.11 -9.10 27.19
C LEU A 92 0.95 -9.03 28.46
N HIS A 93 1.16 -7.82 28.94
CA HIS A 93 1.92 -7.53 30.14
C HIS A 93 1.35 -6.31 30.83
N GLU A 94 1.31 -6.33 32.15
CA GLU A 94 0.83 -5.21 32.97
C GLU A 94 1.71 -5.08 34.21
N SER A 95 2.08 -3.84 34.51
CA SER A 95 2.74 -3.43 35.75
C SER A 95 1.93 -2.31 36.39
N GLU A 96 2.39 -1.74 37.48
CA GLU A 96 1.66 -0.69 38.20
C GLU A 96 1.35 0.55 37.31
N ASN A 97 2.29 0.93 36.43
CA ASN A 97 2.21 2.17 35.65
C ASN A 97 2.32 1.97 34.13
N GLU A 98 2.59 0.77 33.67
CA GLU A 98 2.76 0.48 32.25
C GLU A 98 2.13 -0.86 31.89
N ALA A 99 1.58 -0.94 30.69
CA ALA A 99 1.06 -2.18 30.13
C ALA A 99 1.38 -2.27 28.62
N THR A 100 1.39 -3.47 28.08
CA THR A 100 1.40 -3.74 26.65
C THR A 100 0.13 -4.45 26.28
N VAL A 101 -0.63 -3.85 25.36
CA VAL A 101 -1.90 -4.35 24.88
C VAL A 101 -1.77 -4.76 23.42
N ARG A 102 -1.97 -6.04 23.14
CA ARG A 102 -2.14 -6.51 21.76
C ARG A 102 -3.51 -6.11 21.27
N THR A 103 -3.50 -5.47 20.10
CA THR A 103 -4.71 -4.94 19.46
C THR A 103 -4.82 -5.55 18.09
N GLU A 104 -5.86 -6.35 17.88
CA GLU A 104 -6.21 -6.93 16.58
C GLU A 104 -7.32 -6.09 15.97
N ILE A 105 -7.02 -5.44 14.86
CA ILE A 105 -7.90 -4.47 14.20
C ILE A 105 -8.37 -5.08 12.89
N LYS A 106 -9.66 -5.06 12.66
CA LYS A 106 -10.29 -5.47 11.41
C LYS A 106 -10.86 -4.25 10.70
N TYR A 107 -10.50 -4.10 9.45
CA TYR A 107 -11.02 -3.06 8.56
C TYR A 107 -11.92 -3.68 7.49
N ALA A 108 -13.06 -3.06 7.23
CA ALA A 108 -13.87 -3.33 6.04
C ALA A 108 -13.36 -2.46 4.90
N THR A 109 -13.09 -3.05 3.74
CA THR A 109 -12.63 -2.35 2.55
C THR A 109 -13.51 -2.68 1.35
N ALA A 110 -13.44 -1.89 0.28
CA ALA A 110 -14.19 -2.15 -0.96
C ALA A 110 -13.83 -3.49 -1.62
N VAL A 111 -12.69 -4.08 -1.24
CA VAL A 111 -12.17 -5.33 -1.82
C VAL A 111 -12.12 -6.48 -0.81
N GLY A 112 -12.69 -6.33 0.37
CA GLY A 112 -12.76 -7.34 1.42
C GLY A 112 -12.31 -6.84 2.78
N ALA A 113 -12.10 -7.74 3.74
CA ALA A 113 -11.60 -7.41 5.07
C ALA A 113 -10.07 -7.41 5.09
N SER A 114 -9.50 -6.47 5.80
CA SER A 114 -8.07 -6.41 6.13
C SER A 114 -7.89 -6.50 7.64
N PHE A 115 -6.74 -7.03 8.06
CA PHE A 115 -6.44 -7.23 9.48
C PHE A 115 -5.07 -6.64 9.80
N GLU A 116 -4.99 -6.00 10.96
CA GLU A 116 -3.76 -5.46 11.50
C GLU A 116 -3.59 -5.89 12.94
N THR A 117 -2.37 -6.21 13.37
CA THR A 117 -2.05 -6.49 14.76
C THR A 117 -0.99 -5.51 15.23
N ARG A 118 -1.26 -4.83 16.35
CA ARG A 118 -0.33 -3.91 17.01
C ARG A 118 -0.16 -4.27 18.47
N ASP A 119 1.06 -4.18 18.96
CA ASP A 119 1.33 -4.20 20.40
C ASP A 119 1.51 -2.74 20.85
N LEU A 120 0.45 -2.18 21.48
CA LEU A 120 0.42 -0.80 21.94
C LEU A 120 0.91 -0.72 23.38
N LYS A 121 1.83 0.20 23.63
CA LYS A 121 2.22 0.55 25.00
C LYS A 121 1.15 1.47 25.59
N VAL A 122 0.74 1.18 26.83
CA VAL A 122 -0.25 1.93 27.58
C VAL A 122 0.39 2.34 28.90
N VAL A 123 0.26 3.59 29.27
CA VAL A 123 0.87 4.14 30.49
C VAL A 123 -0.19 4.76 31.38
N LYS A 124 0.07 4.78 32.68
CA LYS A 124 -0.80 5.42 33.64
C LYS A 124 -0.42 6.87 33.80
N ASP A 125 -1.35 7.77 33.50
CA ASP A 125 -1.20 9.22 33.58
C ASP A 125 -2.32 9.76 34.50
N ASP A 126 -1.96 10.42 35.58
CA ASP A 126 -2.89 10.91 36.61
C ASP A 126 -3.94 9.87 37.05
N GLY A 127 -3.49 8.62 37.24
CA GLY A 127 -4.34 7.52 37.68
C GLY A 127 -5.23 6.89 36.62
N THR A 128 -5.16 7.38 35.36
CA THR A 128 -5.91 6.84 34.20
C THR A 128 -4.98 6.22 33.18
N TRP A 129 -5.44 5.14 32.52
CA TRP A 129 -4.67 4.50 31.48
C TRP A 129 -4.80 5.26 30.16
N LYS A 130 -3.66 5.54 29.53
CA LYS A 130 -3.56 6.23 28.25
C LYS A 130 -2.60 5.52 27.30
N VAL A 131 -2.92 5.55 26.02
CA VAL A 131 -2.14 4.92 24.95
C VAL A 131 -0.92 5.78 24.61
N GLN A 132 0.26 5.22 24.73
CA GLN A 132 1.46 5.83 24.19
C GLN A 132 1.47 5.62 22.68
N TRP A 133 0.97 6.61 21.94
CA TRP A 133 0.84 6.51 20.50
C TRP A 133 2.21 6.48 19.83
N PRO A 134 2.52 5.44 19.04
CA PRO A 134 3.78 5.38 18.31
C PRO A 134 3.70 6.33 17.12
N ALA A 135 4.08 7.60 17.30
CA ALA A 135 4.18 8.56 16.19
C ALA A 135 5.08 7.98 15.10
N GLU A 136 4.54 7.77 13.91
CA GLU A 136 5.34 7.30 12.78
C GLU A 136 6.28 8.43 12.36
N LYS A 137 7.58 8.19 12.51
CA LYS A 137 8.58 8.99 11.82
C LYS A 137 8.40 8.74 10.32
N GLU A 138 8.50 9.80 9.51
CA GLU A 138 8.59 9.63 8.05
C GLU A 138 9.61 8.54 7.77
N VAL A 139 9.12 7.41 7.28
CA VAL A 139 9.99 6.29 6.94
C VAL A 139 10.67 6.67 5.65
N ASN A 140 11.96 6.98 5.76
CA ASN A 140 12.83 7.04 4.59
C ASN A 140 12.94 5.60 4.07
N VAL A 141 12.09 5.26 3.10
CA VAL A 141 12.01 3.89 2.58
C VAL A 141 13.24 3.66 1.70
N PRO A 142 14.18 2.81 2.12
CA PRO A 142 15.26 2.40 1.23
C PRO A 142 14.63 1.71 0.02
N THR A 143 15.11 2.03 -1.18
CA THR A 143 14.61 1.51 -2.47
C THR A 143 14.66 -0.03 -2.60
N GLN A 144 15.11 -0.76 -1.61
CA GLN A 144 15.44 -2.18 -1.73
C GLN A 144 14.60 -3.15 -0.88
N VAL A 145 13.98 -2.75 0.22
CA VAL A 145 13.18 -3.68 1.04
C VAL A 145 12.11 -2.93 1.82
N ILE A 146 10.86 -3.19 1.52
CA ILE A 146 9.75 -2.77 2.38
C ILE A 146 9.26 -3.98 3.15
N PRO A 147 9.38 -3.98 4.49
CA PRO A 147 8.89 -5.08 5.30
C PRO A 147 7.37 -5.24 5.19
N VAL A 148 6.90 -6.48 5.12
CA VAL A 148 5.48 -6.85 4.97
C VAL A 148 4.60 -6.34 6.13
N ASN A 149 5.18 -6.01 7.28
CA ASN A 149 4.50 -5.49 8.46
C ASN A 149 4.00 -4.04 8.34
N TYR A 150 4.29 -3.34 7.23
CA TYR A 150 3.68 -2.04 6.91
C TYR A 150 2.39 -2.13 6.10
N LEU A 151 1.85 -3.32 5.92
CA LEU A 151 0.56 -3.50 5.25
C LEU A 151 -0.55 -2.87 6.08
N ARG A 152 -0.94 -1.68 5.70
CA ARG A 152 -2.11 -0.98 6.21
C ARG A 152 -3.11 -0.82 5.09
N TRP A 153 -4.35 -1.04 5.38
CA TRP A 153 -5.45 -0.88 4.46
C TRP A 153 -6.31 0.28 4.92
N ASP A 154 -6.59 1.19 4.02
CA ASP A 154 -7.34 2.38 4.35
C ASP A 154 -8.50 2.64 3.41
N ILE A 155 -9.68 2.85 3.95
CA ILE A 155 -10.80 3.47 3.25
C ILE A 155 -11.51 4.41 4.22
N VAL A 156 -11.69 5.66 3.85
CA VAL A 156 -12.51 6.61 4.60
C VAL A 156 -13.84 6.79 3.89
N TRP A 157 -14.93 6.58 4.60
CA TRP A 157 -16.24 6.98 4.14
C TRP A 157 -16.31 8.50 4.08
N ARG A 158 -16.62 9.05 2.93
CA ARG A 158 -17.10 10.41 2.86
C ARG A 158 -18.50 10.43 3.45
N GLY A 159 -18.87 11.55 4.09
CA GLY A 159 -20.10 11.66 4.87
C GLY A 159 -21.38 11.35 4.09
N ALA A 160 -22.47 11.12 4.79
CA ALA A 160 -23.77 10.82 4.22
C ALA A 160 -24.20 11.91 3.22
N GLY A 161 -24.27 11.56 1.95
CA GLY A 161 -24.60 12.47 0.84
C GLY A 161 -23.66 12.37 -0.35
N ASP A 162 -22.50 11.73 -0.19
CA ASP A 162 -21.63 11.43 -1.32
C ASP A 162 -22.13 10.19 -2.05
N ASP A 163 -22.21 10.30 -3.37
CA ASP A 163 -22.73 9.24 -4.23
C ASP A 163 -21.68 8.13 -4.34
N TRP A 164 -21.86 7.06 -3.57
CA TRP A 164 -20.95 5.93 -3.45
C TRP A 164 -21.16 4.89 -4.55
N GLY A 165 -20.85 5.27 -5.77
CA GLY A 165 -20.60 4.27 -6.80
C GLY A 165 -19.13 3.81 -6.76
N ALA A 166 -18.84 2.64 -7.29
CA ALA A 166 -17.46 2.17 -7.51
C ALA A 166 -16.57 3.17 -8.28
N GLN A 167 -17.19 4.16 -8.89
CA GLN A 167 -16.56 5.26 -9.62
C GLN A 167 -15.95 6.34 -8.72
N ASN A 168 -16.29 6.38 -7.44
CA ASN A 168 -15.82 7.39 -6.47
C ASN A 168 -14.74 6.87 -5.51
N VAL A 169 -14.27 5.65 -5.73
CA VAL A 169 -13.09 5.13 -5.00
C VAL A 169 -11.87 5.86 -5.55
N GLU A 170 -11.20 6.62 -4.70
CA GLU A 170 -9.92 7.23 -5.06
C GLU A 170 -8.93 6.16 -5.50
N ASN A 171 -8.26 6.38 -6.60
CA ASN A 171 -7.19 5.51 -7.03
C ASN A 171 -6.04 5.57 -6.02
N PRO A 172 -5.36 4.44 -5.78
CA PRO A 172 -4.17 4.43 -4.96
C PRO A 172 -3.13 5.43 -5.45
N ASN A 173 -2.45 6.09 -4.53
CA ASN A 173 -1.46 7.08 -4.88
C ASN A 173 -0.11 6.41 -5.18
N CYS A 174 0.24 6.38 -6.46
CA CYS A 174 1.53 5.90 -6.92
C CYS A 174 2.36 7.06 -7.46
N ARG A 175 3.64 7.13 -7.07
CA ARG A 175 4.54 8.22 -7.48
C ARG A 175 5.78 7.67 -8.18
N ILE A 176 6.11 8.27 -9.32
CA ILE A 176 7.35 7.99 -10.04
C ILE A 176 8.51 8.58 -9.24
N LEU A 177 9.44 7.73 -8.80
CA LEU A 177 10.60 8.11 -8.01
C LEU A 177 11.75 8.59 -8.88
N SER A 178 11.97 7.91 -10.00
CA SER A 178 13.08 8.21 -10.90
C SER A 178 12.70 7.96 -12.35
N MET A 179 13.36 8.66 -13.23
CA MET A 179 13.26 8.49 -14.68
C MET A 179 14.59 8.79 -15.34
N HIS A 180 14.99 7.98 -16.29
CA HIS A 180 16.07 8.30 -17.20
C HIS A 180 15.83 7.64 -18.56
N ALA A 181 16.42 8.19 -19.60
CA ALA A 181 16.29 7.72 -20.95
C ALA A 181 17.65 7.25 -21.50
N VAL A 182 17.61 6.18 -22.29
CA VAL A 182 18.76 5.66 -23.03
C VAL A 182 18.35 5.33 -24.45
N GLU A 183 19.28 5.44 -25.39
CA GLU A 183 19.08 4.95 -26.74
C GLU A 183 19.73 3.59 -26.90
N ARG A 184 18.98 2.66 -27.47
CA ARG A 184 19.48 1.32 -27.70
C ARG A 184 18.69 0.61 -28.79
N ASP A 185 19.43 -0.09 -29.68
CA ASP A 185 18.86 -0.95 -30.72
C ASP A 185 17.78 -0.27 -31.58
N GLY A 186 17.94 1.04 -31.83
CA GLY A 186 17.00 1.83 -32.63
C GLY A 186 15.74 2.26 -31.86
N ALA A 187 15.75 2.17 -30.55
CA ALA A 187 14.67 2.61 -29.69
C ALA A 187 15.15 3.62 -28.63
N LEU A 188 14.30 4.55 -28.29
CA LEU A 188 14.41 5.34 -27.09
C LEU A 188 13.74 4.58 -25.95
N ILE A 189 14.48 4.31 -24.87
CA ILE A 189 14.02 3.52 -23.75
C ILE A 189 14.01 4.39 -22.51
N ILE A 190 12.86 4.42 -21.82
CA ILE A 190 12.67 5.13 -20.56
C ILE A 190 12.58 4.12 -19.44
N MET A 191 13.37 4.32 -18.38
CA MET A 191 13.42 3.43 -17.21
C MET A 191 13.46 4.23 -15.94
N GLY A 192 13.01 3.63 -14.86
CA GLY A 192 13.04 4.22 -13.53
C GLY A 192 12.35 3.34 -12.52
N GLU A 193 11.89 3.96 -11.45
CA GLU A 193 11.17 3.30 -10.36
C GLU A 193 9.91 4.07 -10.01
N VAL A 194 8.89 3.34 -9.57
CA VAL A 194 7.63 3.86 -9.04
C VAL A 194 7.36 3.24 -7.68
N VAL A 195 6.78 4.01 -6.77
CA VAL A 195 6.38 3.57 -5.44
C VAL A 195 4.87 3.65 -5.29
N ASN A 196 4.27 2.65 -4.66
CA ASN A 196 2.95 2.78 -4.10
C ASN A 196 3.07 3.53 -2.75
N GLU A 197 2.74 4.82 -2.75
CA GLU A 197 2.77 5.64 -1.52
C GLU A 197 1.55 5.42 -0.64
N ASP A 198 0.57 4.72 -1.15
CA ASP A 198 -0.67 4.46 -0.45
C ASP A 198 -0.53 3.30 0.57
N THR A 199 -1.58 3.08 1.32
CA THR A 199 -1.70 2.05 2.34
C THR A 199 -2.52 0.84 1.86
N VAL A 200 -2.93 0.86 0.59
CA VAL A 200 -3.66 -0.22 -0.09
C VAL A 200 -2.85 -0.77 -1.25
N PRO A 201 -3.02 -2.05 -1.62
CA PRO A 201 -2.39 -2.59 -2.81
C PRO A 201 -2.90 -1.90 -4.08
N ALA A 202 -2.02 -1.74 -5.02
CA ALA A 202 -2.30 -1.09 -6.29
C ALA A 202 -1.87 -1.96 -7.47
N PHE A 203 -2.74 -2.08 -8.47
CA PHE A 203 -2.30 -2.45 -9.80
C PHE A 203 -1.80 -1.21 -10.50
N VAL A 204 -0.55 -1.22 -10.93
CA VAL A 204 0.13 -0.04 -11.47
C VAL A 204 0.55 -0.26 -12.91
N ASP A 205 0.35 0.76 -13.73
CA ASP A 205 0.95 0.91 -15.05
C ASP A 205 1.44 2.36 -15.22
N ILE A 206 2.51 2.55 -15.98
CA ILE A 206 3.06 3.88 -16.27
C ILE A 206 2.90 4.15 -17.73
N ASN A 207 2.22 5.24 -18.04
CA ASN A 207 2.11 5.76 -19.40
C ASN A 207 3.13 6.88 -19.62
N ALA A 208 3.79 6.87 -20.75
CA ALA A 208 4.70 7.93 -21.15
C ALA A 208 4.32 8.45 -22.53
N ILE A 209 4.39 9.77 -22.70
CA ILE A 209 4.15 10.45 -23.96
C ILE A 209 5.41 11.22 -24.33
N LEU A 210 5.97 10.93 -25.49
CA LEU A 210 7.09 11.70 -26.05
C LEU A 210 6.59 13.01 -26.62
N ILE A 211 7.20 14.10 -26.20
CA ILE A 211 6.92 15.46 -26.67
C ILE A 211 8.06 15.92 -27.58
N GLY A 212 7.73 16.23 -28.82
CA GLY A 212 8.68 16.71 -29.80
C GLY A 212 9.08 18.18 -29.64
N LYS A 213 10.04 18.63 -30.44
CA LYS A 213 10.60 19.99 -30.34
C LYS A 213 9.58 21.10 -30.58
N ASN A 214 8.51 20.82 -31.29
CA ASN A 214 7.43 21.77 -31.58
C ASN A 214 6.22 21.55 -30.64
N ASP A 215 6.43 20.93 -29.47
CA ASP A 215 5.42 20.61 -28.46
C ASP A 215 4.29 19.65 -28.94
N GLN A 216 4.52 18.97 -30.08
CA GLN A 216 3.60 17.92 -30.55
C GLN A 216 3.84 16.60 -29.81
N ASN A 217 2.79 15.81 -29.62
CA ASN A 217 2.92 14.43 -29.20
C ASN A 217 3.53 13.61 -30.34
N LEU A 218 4.64 12.94 -30.08
CA LEU A 218 5.31 12.08 -31.04
C LEU A 218 4.79 10.66 -30.98
N ASP A 219 4.68 10.12 -29.75
CA ASP A 219 4.24 8.75 -29.50
C ASP A 219 3.80 8.59 -28.04
N GLN A 220 3.05 7.51 -27.76
CA GLN A 220 2.62 7.16 -26.42
C GLN A 220 2.73 5.64 -26.23
N GLU A 221 3.44 5.25 -25.18
CA GLU A 221 3.66 3.86 -24.80
C GLU A 221 3.46 3.66 -23.31
N SER A 222 3.34 2.40 -22.87
CA SER A 222 3.19 2.03 -21.48
C SER A 222 4.25 1.04 -21.00
N SER A 223 4.39 0.93 -19.69
CA SER A 223 5.29 -0.02 -19.05
C SER A 223 4.70 -1.42 -18.90
N PHE A 224 3.48 -1.67 -19.39
CA PHE A 224 2.66 -2.84 -19.06
C PHE A 224 3.42 -4.17 -19.04
N ASP A 225 4.23 -4.45 -20.05
CA ASP A 225 5.00 -5.71 -20.11
C ASP A 225 6.29 -5.71 -19.26
N LYS A 226 6.65 -4.56 -18.66
CA LYS A 226 7.96 -4.37 -18.01
C LYS A 226 7.85 -3.63 -16.67
N ILE A 227 6.82 -3.97 -15.91
CA ILE A 227 6.57 -3.49 -14.55
C ILE A 227 5.95 -4.62 -13.73
N GLN A 228 6.26 -4.67 -12.44
CA GLN A 228 5.47 -5.49 -11.51
C GLN A 228 4.12 -4.82 -11.30
N HIS A 229 3.04 -5.48 -11.69
CA HIS A 229 1.72 -4.85 -11.66
C HIS A 229 1.16 -4.65 -10.26
N THR A 230 1.18 -5.67 -9.43
CA THR A 230 0.65 -5.57 -8.07
C THR A 230 1.72 -5.08 -7.13
N LEU A 231 1.54 -3.86 -6.63
CA LEU A 231 2.39 -3.26 -5.61
C LEU A 231 1.67 -3.24 -4.27
N LEU A 232 2.29 -3.84 -3.29
CA LEU A 232 1.87 -3.71 -1.90
C LEU A 232 2.14 -2.28 -1.39
N PRO A 233 1.49 -1.86 -0.29
CA PRO A 233 1.75 -0.57 0.33
C PRO A 233 3.24 -0.33 0.54
N LYS A 234 3.71 0.86 0.17
CA LYS A 234 5.11 1.31 0.24
C LYS A 234 6.11 0.52 -0.61
N GLN A 235 5.66 -0.43 -1.39
CA GLN A 235 6.53 -1.19 -2.28
C GLN A 235 6.96 -0.35 -3.48
N VAL A 236 8.23 -0.53 -3.87
CA VAL A 236 8.83 0.09 -5.05
C VAL A 236 8.99 -0.99 -6.13
N THR A 237 8.68 -0.64 -7.37
CA THR A 237 9.00 -1.47 -8.54
C THR A 237 9.72 -0.65 -9.59
N PRO A 238 10.71 -1.24 -10.27
CA PRO A 238 11.26 -0.69 -11.50
C PRO A 238 10.26 -0.83 -12.66
N TYR A 239 10.43 0.04 -13.65
CA TYR A 239 9.69 0.00 -14.90
C TYR A 239 10.59 0.29 -16.10
N ARG A 240 10.15 -0.14 -17.27
CA ARG A 240 10.76 0.17 -18.57
C ARG A 240 9.67 0.40 -19.62
N ILE A 241 9.87 1.42 -20.46
CA ILE A 241 9.00 1.76 -21.57
C ILE A 241 9.86 1.92 -22.81
N ASP A 242 9.55 1.21 -23.88
CA ASP A 242 10.30 1.23 -25.12
C ASP A 242 9.54 2.03 -26.19
N PHE A 243 10.22 2.92 -26.87
CA PHE A 243 9.72 3.69 -28.00
C PHE A 243 10.54 3.35 -29.28
N PRO A 244 10.12 2.32 -30.01
CA PRO A 244 10.83 1.92 -31.22
C PRO A 244 10.86 3.02 -32.29
N GLY A 245 12.01 3.22 -32.92
CA GLY A 245 12.18 4.21 -33.99
C GLY A 245 12.37 5.64 -33.50
N PHE A 246 12.38 5.90 -32.20
CA PHE A 246 12.67 7.22 -31.64
C PHE A 246 14.08 7.30 -31.03
N ASN A 247 14.61 8.52 -30.99
CA ASN A 247 15.88 8.84 -30.34
C ASN A 247 15.82 10.17 -29.59
N LEU A 248 16.79 10.43 -28.72
CA LEU A 248 16.81 11.62 -27.85
C LEU A 248 16.82 12.93 -28.64
N SER A 249 17.38 12.92 -29.86
CA SER A 249 17.47 14.14 -30.67
C SER A 249 16.10 14.65 -31.16
N GLN A 250 15.11 13.78 -31.24
CA GLN A 250 13.74 14.10 -31.67
C GLN A 250 12.87 14.61 -30.50
N VAL A 251 13.22 14.25 -29.25
CA VAL A 251 12.40 14.48 -28.07
C VAL A 251 12.86 15.76 -27.36
N LYS A 252 11.91 16.61 -27.00
CA LYS A 252 12.10 17.78 -26.13
C LYS A 252 11.87 17.44 -24.69
N ASN A 253 10.82 16.66 -24.41
CA ASN A 253 10.39 16.28 -23.07
C ASN A 253 9.61 14.97 -23.08
N VAL A 254 9.45 14.38 -21.92
CA VAL A 254 8.59 13.20 -21.69
C VAL A 254 7.58 13.55 -20.63
N ARG A 255 6.30 13.34 -20.91
CA ARG A 255 5.23 13.44 -19.93
C ARG A 255 4.87 12.04 -19.47
N MET A 256 4.92 11.83 -18.17
CA MET A 256 4.67 10.51 -17.56
C MET A 256 3.51 10.61 -16.57
N ASP A 257 2.76 9.53 -16.50
CA ASP A 257 1.62 9.36 -15.60
C ASP A 257 1.60 7.93 -15.04
N ALA A 258 1.60 7.80 -13.74
CA ALA A 258 1.44 6.52 -13.05
C ALA A 258 -0.06 6.29 -12.80
N LYS A 259 -0.65 5.37 -13.57
CA LYS A 259 -2.03 4.93 -13.36
C LYS A 259 -2.06 3.81 -12.33
N ALA A 260 -2.91 3.96 -11.34
CA ALA A 260 -3.09 2.96 -10.31
C ALA A 260 -4.56 2.60 -10.14
N MET A 261 -4.84 1.33 -9.89
CA MET A 261 -6.16 0.81 -9.56
C MET A 261 -6.08 0.01 -8.28
N LEU A 262 -7.12 0.08 -7.46
CA LEU A 262 -7.23 -0.74 -6.25
C LEU A 262 -7.38 -2.22 -6.62
N VAL A 263 -6.61 -3.08 -5.97
CA VAL A 263 -6.69 -4.54 -6.16
C VAL A 263 -6.67 -5.27 -4.82
N PRO A 264 -7.33 -6.46 -4.73
CA PRO A 264 -7.32 -7.29 -3.53
C PRO A 264 -5.97 -8.04 -3.44
N ALA A 265 -5.10 -7.65 -2.51
CA ALA A 265 -3.81 -8.33 -2.29
C ALA A 265 -3.96 -9.77 -1.81
N SER A 266 -5.05 -10.09 -1.10
CA SER A 266 -5.32 -11.44 -0.60
C SER A 266 -5.59 -12.48 -1.71
N ALA A 267 -5.76 -12.04 -2.96
CA ALA A 267 -5.96 -12.92 -4.11
C ALA A 267 -4.64 -13.37 -4.76
N ASP A 268 -3.53 -12.72 -4.44
CA ASP A 268 -2.25 -12.98 -5.09
C ASP A 268 -1.56 -14.20 -4.48
N PRO A 269 -1.08 -15.14 -5.31
CA PRO A 269 -0.23 -16.22 -4.83
C PRO A 269 1.13 -15.67 -4.40
N VAL A 270 1.69 -16.28 -3.37
CA VAL A 270 3.07 -15.99 -2.94
C VAL A 270 4.01 -16.83 -3.82
N ILE A 271 4.89 -16.18 -4.55
CA ILE A 271 5.91 -16.83 -5.38
C ILE A 271 7.28 -16.42 -4.83
N ALA A 272 7.99 -17.41 -4.28
CA ALA A 272 9.36 -17.23 -3.84
C ALA A 272 10.32 -17.38 -5.03
N VAL A 273 11.37 -16.56 -5.05
CA VAL A 273 12.46 -16.62 -6.03
C VAL A 273 13.70 -17.20 -5.34
N LEU A 274 14.14 -18.36 -5.78
CA LEU A 274 15.20 -19.14 -5.15
C LEU A 274 16.41 -19.24 -6.06
N ASP A 275 17.62 -19.44 -5.45
CA ASP A 275 18.86 -19.81 -6.13
C ASP A 275 19.23 -18.87 -7.29
N GLN A 276 19.02 -17.57 -7.12
CA GLN A 276 19.31 -16.58 -8.15
C GLN A 276 20.83 -16.48 -8.40
N HIS A 277 21.23 -16.59 -9.65
CA HIS A 277 22.63 -16.46 -10.06
C HIS A 277 22.76 -16.05 -11.52
N GLU A 278 23.86 -15.37 -11.84
CA GLU A 278 24.26 -15.11 -13.21
C GLU A 278 24.93 -16.33 -13.82
N GLN A 279 24.57 -16.64 -15.05
CA GLN A 279 25.26 -17.69 -15.82
C GLN A 279 25.38 -17.31 -17.30
N THR A 280 26.16 -18.08 -18.02
CA THR A 280 26.25 -17.95 -19.48
C THR A 280 25.40 -19.04 -20.11
N SER A 281 24.42 -18.67 -20.93
CA SER A 281 23.57 -19.59 -21.67
C SER A 281 24.36 -20.42 -22.69
N VAL A 282 23.75 -21.47 -23.20
CA VAL A 282 24.36 -22.29 -24.29
C VAL A 282 24.63 -21.50 -25.58
N LEU A 283 23.97 -20.36 -25.73
CA LEU A 283 24.20 -19.42 -26.84
C LEU A 283 25.27 -18.37 -26.55
N GLY A 284 25.99 -18.47 -25.44
CA GLY A 284 27.05 -17.54 -25.04
C GLY A 284 26.53 -16.22 -24.45
N ARG A 285 25.23 -16.03 -24.28
CA ARG A 285 24.65 -14.81 -23.70
C ARG A 285 24.63 -14.90 -22.17
N LYS A 286 24.83 -13.77 -21.51
CA LYS A 286 24.61 -13.67 -20.05
C LYS A 286 23.12 -13.70 -19.74
N VAL A 287 22.75 -14.51 -18.76
CA VAL A 287 21.37 -14.64 -18.27
C VAL A 287 21.38 -14.64 -16.73
N LEU A 288 20.31 -14.12 -16.17
CA LEU A 288 19.96 -14.30 -14.77
C LEU A 288 19.03 -15.50 -14.66
N SER A 289 19.40 -16.47 -13.85
CA SER A 289 18.67 -17.74 -13.67
C SER A 289 18.35 -17.98 -12.22
N GLY A 290 17.39 -18.86 -11.97
CA GLY A 290 16.98 -19.29 -10.64
C GLY A 290 15.76 -20.23 -10.73
N ASN A 291 15.09 -20.40 -9.61
CA ASN A 291 13.87 -21.18 -9.51
C ASN A 291 12.73 -20.32 -8.93
N LEU A 292 11.52 -20.51 -9.42
CA LEU A 292 10.30 -19.98 -8.84
C LEU A 292 9.61 -21.06 -8.03
N LEU A 293 9.26 -20.78 -6.78
CA LEU A 293 8.48 -21.65 -5.93
C LEU A 293 7.13 -21.01 -5.64
N ASN A 294 6.06 -21.65 -6.09
CA ASN A 294 4.70 -21.23 -5.76
C ASN A 294 4.33 -21.78 -4.38
N GLU A 295 4.36 -20.92 -3.37
CA GLU A 295 4.04 -21.25 -1.98
C GLU A 295 2.53 -21.28 -1.70
N SER A 296 1.70 -20.87 -2.67
CA SER A 296 0.24 -20.92 -2.54
C SER A 296 -0.32 -22.32 -2.85
N GLY A 297 -1.56 -22.56 -2.44
CA GLY A 297 -2.29 -23.78 -2.80
C GLY A 297 -2.95 -23.74 -4.20
N ARG A 298 -2.67 -22.72 -5.03
CA ARG A 298 -3.33 -22.47 -6.32
C ARG A 298 -2.32 -22.57 -7.46
N ILE A 299 -2.76 -23.06 -8.62
CA ILE A 299 -1.92 -23.11 -9.81
C ILE A 299 -1.79 -21.71 -10.42
N VAL A 300 -0.57 -21.28 -10.69
CA VAL A 300 -0.27 -20.09 -11.49
C VAL A 300 -0.06 -20.51 -12.94
N ASN A 301 -0.96 -20.11 -13.81
CA ASN A 301 -0.96 -20.56 -15.20
C ASN A 301 0.17 -19.94 -16.02
N ILE A 302 0.46 -18.66 -15.78
CA ILE A 302 1.54 -17.93 -16.46
C ILE A 302 2.30 -17.14 -15.40
N ALA A 303 3.62 -17.27 -15.38
CA ALA A 303 4.51 -16.45 -14.58
C ALA A 303 5.45 -15.68 -15.51
N GLN A 304 5.44 -14.37 -15.37
CA GLN A 304 6.38 -13.47 -16.03
C GLN A 304 7.42 -13.05 -15.02
N VAL A 305 8.68 -13.25 -15.34
CA VAL A 305 9.82 -12.86 -14.52
C VAL A 305 10.35 -11.52 -15.03
N LEU A 306 10.49 -10.56 -14.13
CA LEU A 306 11.13 -9.27 -14.40
C LEU A 306 12.48 -9.24 -13.67
N ALA A 307 13.57 -9.11 -14.41
CA ALA A 307 14.91 -8.94 -13.87
C ALA A 307 15.36 -7.49 -14.04
N THR A 308 15.57 -6.81 -12.90
CA THR A 308 16.05 -5.43 -12.87
C THR A 308 17.52 -5.40 -12.46
N TYR A 309 18.31 -4.65 -13.19
CA TYR A 309 19.74 -4.51 -12.95
C TYR A 309 20.08 -3.09 -12.52
N TYR A 310 20.92 -2.96 -11.50
CA TYR A 310 21.31 -1.68 -10.90
C TYR A 310 22.80 -1.45 -10.99
N ASP A 311 23.19 -0.21 -11.15
CA ASP A 311 24.59 0.22 -11.06
C ASP A 311 25.06 0.42 -9.60
N SER A 312 26.31 0.85 -9.43
CA SER A 312 26.90 1.13 -8.11
C SER A 312 26.24 2.26 -7.32
N ASN A 313 25.42 3.08 -7.97
CA ASN A 313 24.67 4.17 -7.36
C ASN A 313 23.23 3.75 -7.03
N GLY A 314 22.85 2.50 -7.27
CA GLY A 314 21.48 2.02 -7.11
C GLY A 314 20.52 2.50 -8.21
N LYS A 315 21.05 3.01 -9.32
CA LYS A 315 20.24 3.43 -10.47
C LYS A 315 19.88 2.23 -11.32
N VAL A 316 18.64 2.14 -11.76
CA VAL A 316 18.19 1.14 -12.73
C VAL A 316 18.93 1.37 -14.05
N ILE A 317 19.65 0.37 -14.54
CA ILE A 317 20.35 0.41 -15.82
C ILE A 317 19.69 -0.47 -16.86
N TRP A 318 18.86 -1.43 -16.45
CA TRP A 318 18.05 -2.24 -17.34
C TRP A 318 16.93 -2.97 -16.61
N VAL A 319 15.85 -3.24 -17.34
CA VAL A 319 14.79 -4.17 -16.93
C VAL A 319 14.59 -5.16 -18.07
N SER A 320 14.81 -6.44 -17.80
CA SER A 320 14.51 -7.54 -18.71
C SER A 320 13.26 -8.27 -18.26
N ASP A 321 12.54 -8.85 -19.17
CA ASP A 321 11.40 -9.70 -18.92
C ASP A 321 11.56 -11.07 -19.59
N GLY A 322 10.88 -12.06 -19.04
CA GLY A 322 10.83 -13.42 -19.58
C GLY A 322 9.65 -14.20 -18.99
N TYR A 323 9.18 -15.17 -19.72
CA TYR A 323 8.08 -16.02 -19.23
C TYR A 323 8.62 -17.40 -18.88
N VAL A 324 8.02 -18.02 -17.85
CA VAL A 324 8.28 -19.42 -17.52
C VAL A 324 7.44 -20.31 -18.45
N ASP A 325 8.07 -21.31 -19.03
CA ASP A 325 7.42 -22.17 -20.05
C ASP A 325 6.28 -23.04 -19.50
N ARG A 326 6.23 -23.21 -18.19
CA ARG A 326 5.26 -24.10 -17.53
C ARG A 326 4.48 -23.35 -16.46
N ALA A 327 3.28 -23.85 -16.19
CA ALA A 327 2.50 -23.40 -15.04
C ALA A 327 3.23 -23.74 -13.73
N LEU A 328 3.20 -22.79 -12.77
CA LEU A 328 3.78 -23.03 -11.45
C LEU A 328 2.77 -23.86 -10.62
N LEU A 329 3.09 -25.10 -10.39
CA LEU A 329 2.33 -25.97 -9.50
C LEU A 329 2.68 -25.63 -8.02
N PRO A 330 1.71 -25.82 -7.10
CA PRO A 330 1.99 -25.61 -5.67
C PRO A 330 3.19 -26.46 -5.21
N GLN A 331 4.08 -25.82 -4.44
CA GLN A 331 5.25 -26.42 -3.79
C GLN A 331 6.22 -27.13 -4.76
N THR A 332 6.17 -26.79 -6.06
CA THR A 332 7.07 -27.37 -7.07
C THR A 332 7.94 -26.27 -7.65
N PRO A 333 9.27 -26.32 -7.48
CA PRO A 333 10.17 -25.35 -8.08
C PRO A 333 10.18 -25.48 -9.62
N GLU A 334 10.09 -24.34 -10.32
CA GLU A 334 10.22 -24.25 -11.78
C GLU A 334 11.37 -23.30 -12.13
N PRO A 335 12.29 -23.71 -13.03
CA PRO A 335 13.42 -22.89 -13.41
C PRO A 335 13.01 -21.71 -14.28
N PHE A 336 13.71 -20.61 -14.15
CA PHE A 336 13.63 -19.47 -15.05
C PHE A 336 15.00 -19.02 -15.54
N ALA A 337 15.04 -18.36 -16.69
CA ALA A 337 16.20 -17.65 -17.19
C ALA A 337 15.76 -16.40 -17.95
N VAL A 338 16.34 -15.26 -17.62
CA VAL A 338 16.05 -13.96 -18.24
C VAL A 338 17.34 -13.36 -18.80
N ASP A 339 17.30 -12.93 -20.04
CA ASP A 339 18.47 -12.37 -20.73
C ASP A 339 19.00 -11.10 -20.04
N MET A 340 20.31 -11.07 -19.82
CA MET A 340 21.03 -9.88 -19.41
C MET A 340 21.70 -9.27 -20.67
N PRO A 341 21.34 -8.05 -21.06
CA PRO A 341 21.92 -7.45 -22.24
C PRO A 341 23.43 -7.20 -22.11
N ASP A 342 24.18 -7.45 -23.16
CA ASP A 342 25.65 -7.30 -23.19
C ASP A 342 26.12 -5.91 -22.74
N SER A 343 25.36 -4.86 -23.05
CA SER A 343 25.68 -3.48 -22.66
C SER A 343 25.60 -3.21 -21.17
N THR A 344 24.96 -4.09 -20.41
CA THR A 344 24.86 -4.02 -18.94
C THR A 344 25.92 -4.86 -18.25
N VAL A 345 26.44 -5.85 -18.92
CA VAL A 345 27.52 -6.72 -18.38
C VAL A 345 28.70 -5.86 -17.94
N GLY A 346 29.16 -6.10 -16.73
CA GLY A 346 30.26 -5.33 -16.11
C GLY A 346 29.85 -3.97 -15.50
N LYS A 347 28.63 -3.53 -15.69
CA LYS A 347 28.05 -2.34 -15.03
C LYS A 347 27.10 -2.69 -13.90
N VAL A 348 26.61 -3.93 -13.88
CA VAL A 348 25.68 -4.42 -12.87
C VAL A 348 26.41 -4.59 -11.54
N GLN A 349 25.90 -3.94 -10.52
CA GLN A 349 26.35 -4.10 -9.13
C GLN A 349 25.41 -4.99 -8.34
N SER A 350 24.11 -4.90 -8.64
CA SER A 350 23.07 -5.72 -8.02
C SER A 350 21.91 -5.94 -8.98
N TYR A 351 21.11 -6.94 -8.68
CA TYR A 351 19.89 -7.21 -9.43
C TYR A 351 18.74 -7.54 -8.47
N ARG A 352 17.52 -7.39 -8.99
CA ARG A 352 16.28 -7.75 -8.31
C ARG A 352 15.40 -8.53 -9.27
N VAL A 353 14.79 -9.60 -8.78
CA VAL A 353 13.79 -10.36 -9.52
C VAL A 353 12.43 -10.14 -8.91
N THR A 354 11.45 -9.83 -9.73
CA THR A 354 10.02 -9.77 -9.37
C THR A 354 9.22 -10.64 -10.34
N VAL A 355 8.03 -11.05 -9.93
CA VAL A 355 7.20 -11.97 -10.72
C VAL A 355 5.80 -11.41 -10.84
N ASN A 356 5.34 -11.22 -12.07
CA ASN A 356 3.93 -11.08 -12.38
C ASN A 356 3.33 -12.47 -12.60
N HIS A 357 2.09 -12.66 -12.18
CA HIS A 357 1.43 -13.94 -12.33
C HIS A 357 -0.01 -13.77 -12.81
N TYR A 358 -0.42 -14.73 -13.62
CA TYR A 358 -1.76 -14.73 -14.19
C TYR A 358 -2.41 -16.10 -13.91
N MET A 359 -3.57 -16.06 -13.30
CA MET A 359 -4.37 -17.24 -12.99
C MET A 359 -5.60 -17.28 -13.87
N ARG A 360 -5.98 -18.46 -14.31
CA ARG A 360 -7.25 -18.66 -14.99
C ARG A 360 -8.39 -18.39 -13.99
N GLN A 361 -9.31 -17.52 -14.33
CA GLN A 361 -10.53 -17.38 -13.56
C GLN A 361 -11.25 -18.74 -13.51
N GLN A 362 -11.52 -19.22 -12.31
CA GLN A 362 -12.41 -20.35 -12.14
C GLN A 362 -13.82 -19.84 -12.40
N SER A 363 -14.42 -20.32 -13.50
CA SER A 363 -15.82 -20.06 -13.87
C SER A 363 -16.77 -20.75 -12.91
#